data_d57e702beefbfc9c87af9e64d7e7181b
#
_entry.id   d57e702beefbfc9c87af9e64d7e7181b
#
_cell.length_a   1.000
_cell.length_b   1.000
_cell.length_c   1.000
_cell.angle_alpha   90.00
_cell.angle_beta   90.00
_cell.angle_gamma   90.00
#
_symmetry.space_group_name_H-M   'P 1'
#
loop_
_entity.id
_entity.type
_entity.pdbx_description
1 polymer ?
#
loop_
_entity_poly.entity_id
_entity_poly.type
_entity_poly.pdbx_seq_one_letter_code
_entity_poly.pdbx_strand_id
1 'polypeptide(L)' 'MSHWNYRVIKHDTDENIVYQVHEVYYNDRGEIDGFTEDAVHASGESFEELLSDLDMMVKDAKNRPVLSLKELN' A
#
# COMPACT_ATOMS: atom_id res chain seq x y z
N MET A 1 14.25 13.50 -2.95
CA MET A 1 12.88 13.39 -3.45
C MET A 1 12.23 12.11 -2.96
N SER A 2 11.04 12.21 -2.39
CA SER A 2 10.36 11.02 -1.87
C SER A 2 9.58 10.32 -2.98
N HIS A 3 9.47 9.01 -2.87
CA HIS A 3 8.64 8.21 -3.75
C HIS A 3 7.58 7.49 -2.93
N TRP A 4 6.58 7.02 -3.62
CA TRP A 4 5.57 6.20 -2.97
C TRP A 4 5.09 5.12 -3.93
N ASN A 5 4.53 4.07 -3.37
CA ASN A 5 3.80 3.07 -4.14
C ASN A 5 2.74 2.44 -3.26
N TYR A 6 1.90 1.64 -3.88
CA TYR A 6 0.96 0.81 -3.11
C TYR A 6 1.70 -0.42 -2.61
N ARG A 7 1.41 -0.80 -1.39
CA ARG A 7 1.92 -2.05 -0.80
C ARG A 7 0.80 -2.71 -0.02
N VAL A 8 0.80 -4.03 -0.04
CA VAL A 8 -0.09 -4.78 0.83
C VAL A 8 0.56 -4.84 2.20
N ILE A 9 -0.19 -4.45 3.23
CA ILE A 9 0.25 -4.56 4.62
C ILE A 9 -0.63 -5.57 5.31
N LYS A 10 0.00 -6.55 5.92
CA LYS A 10 -0.67 -7.56 6.74
C LYS A 10 -0.89 -6.99 8.12
N HIS A 11 -2.15 -6.87 8.49
CA HIS A 11 -2.56 -6.44 9.84
C HIS A 11 -2.86 -7.70 10.64
N ASP A 12 -1.91 -8.11 11.45
CA ASP A 12 -1.99 -9.32 12.24
C ASP A 12 -2.32 -8.93 13.69
N THR A 13 -3.56 -9.14 14.08
CA THR A 13 -4.03 -8.90 15.43
C THR A 13 -4.31 -10.24 16.11
N ASP A 14 -4.55 -10.22 17.42
CA ASP A 14 -4.81 -11.45 18.19
C ASP A 14 -6.02 -12.22 17.67
N GLU A 15 -6.98 -11.54 17.05
CA GLU A 15 -8.24 -12.16 16.62
C GLU A 15 -8.31 -12.39 15.13
N ASN A 16 -7.60 -11.57 14.33
CA ASN A 16 -7.75 -11.57 12.88
C ASN A 16 -6.45 -11.30 12.17
N ILE A 17 -6.38 -11.80 10.94
CA ILE A 17 -5.35 -11.39 9.98
C ILE A 17 -6.10 -10.78 8.81
N VAL A 18 -5.76 -9.52 8.48
CA VAL A 18 -6.36 -8.81 7.36
C VAL A 18 -5.24 -8.25 6.49
N TYR A 19 -5.38 -8.41 5.19
CA TYR A 19 -4.45 -7.86 4.21
C TYR A 19 -5.10 -6.64 3.57
N GLN A 20 -4.44 -5.50 3.63
CA GLN A 20 -4.99 -4.24 3.13
C GLN A 20 -3.96 -3.51 2.30
N VAL A 21 -4.42 -2.73 1.33
CA VAL A 21 -3.56 -1.91 0.50
C VAL A 21 -3.38 -0.56 1.16
N HIS A 22 -2.13 -0.13 1.26
CA HIS A 22 -1.75 1.18 1.79
C HIS A 22 -0.84 1.88 0.79
N GLU A 23 -0.76 3.20 0.89
CA GLU A 23 0.34 3.93 0.26
C GLU A 23 1.52 3.90 1.21
N VAL A 24 2.68 3.56 0.68
CA VAL A 24 3.92 3.52 1.46
C VAL A 24 4.89 4.51 0.83
N TYR A 25 5.51 5.32 1.66
CA TYR A 25 6.39 6.40 1.26
C TYR A 25 7.84 6.05 1.57
N TYR A 26 8.72 6.40 0.65
CA TYR A 26 10.14 6.07 0.74
C TYR A 26 10.97 7.34 0.72
N ASN A 27 12.10 7.31 1.43
CA ASN A 27 13.07 8.39 1.38
C ASN A 27 14.00 8.21 0.17
N ASP A 28 14.98 9.10 0.02
CA ASP A 28 15.90 9.08 -1.12
C ASP A 28 16.79 7.84 -1.17
N ARG A 29 16.91 7.12 -0.06
CA ARG A 29 17.69 5.87 0.02
C ARG A 29 16.84 4.64 -0.25
N GLY A 30 15.58 4.82 -0.55
CA GLY A 30 14.67 3.70 -0.78
C GLY A 30 14.16 3.04 0.49
N GLU A 31 14.39 3.64 1.64
CA GLU A 31 13.91 3.13 2.91
C GLU A 31 12.49 3.61 3.16
N ILE A 32 11.68 2.80 3.85
CA ILE A 32 10.32 3.17 4.19
C ILE A 32 10.35 4.30 5.21
N ASP A 33 9.71 5.41 4.85
CA ASP A 33 9.65 6.62 5.64
C ASP A 33 8.29 6.81 6.31
N GLY A 34 7.27 6.16 5.81
CA GLY A 34 5.93 6.22 6.37
C GLY A 34 4.93 5.47 5.51
N PHE A 35 3.72 5.40 5.99
CA PHE A 35 2.61 4.77 5.26
C PHE A 35 1.30 5.35 5.77
N THR A 36 0.23 5.20 4.97
CA THR A 36 -1.09 5.69 5.36
C THR A 36 -1.58 4.96 6.62
N GLU A 37 -2.21 5.70 7.51
CA GLU A 37 -2.75 5.11 8.74
C GLU A 37 -3.86 4.12 8.41
N ASP A 38 -4.74 4.49 7.50
CA ASP A 38 -5.86 3.65 7.07
C ASP A 38 -5.59 3.07 5.69
N ALA A 39 -6.20 1.92 5.41
CA ALA A 39 -6.16 1.34 4.10
C ALA A 39 -6.74 2.30 3.07
N VAL A 40 -6.16 2.31 1.88
CA VAL A 40 -6.66 3.12 0.78
C VAL A 40 -7.60 2.30 -0.09
N HIS A 41 -8.47 2.99 -0.79
CA HIS A 41 -9.33 2.35 -1.78
C HIS A 41 -9.10 3.02 -3.13
N ALA A 42 -9.39 2.30 -4.19
CA ALA A 42 -9.25 2.83 -5.52
C ALA A 42 -10.26 3.95 -5.74
N SER A 43 -9.85 5.00 -6.44
CA SER A 43 -10.72 6.12 -6.76
C SER A 43 -10.25 6.82 -8.03
N GLY A 44 -11.11 7.62 -8.60
CA GLY A 44 -10.81 8.43 -9.76
C GLY A 44 -11.96 9.37 -10.05
N GLU A 45 -11.70 10.42 -10.78
CA GLU A 45 -12.73 11.37 -11.19
C GLU A 45 -13.49 10.89 -12.42
N SER A 46 -13.01 9.81 -13.05
CA SER A 46 -13.70 9.14 -14.16
C SER A 46 -13.59 7.63 -13.94
N PHE A 47 -14.39 6.87 -14.67
CA PHE A 47 -14.34 5.42 -14.62
C PHE A 47 -12.97 4.90 -15.08
N GLU A 48 -12.41 5.51 -16.11
CA GLU A 48 -11.08 5.15 -16.63
C GLU A 48 -9.99 5.41 -15.59
N GLU A 49 -10.07 6.51 -14.85
CA GLU A 49 -9.13 6.80 -13.79
C GLU A 49 -9.22 5.79 -12.65
N LEU A 50 -10.45 5.39 -12.30
CA LEU A 50 -10.66 4.35 -11.29
C LEU A 50 -10.02 3.04 -11.74
N LEU A 51 -10.23 2.64 -12.99
CA LEU A 51 -9.62 1.41 -13.51
C LEU A 51 -8.10 1.47 -13.50
N SER A 52 -7.53 2.63 -13.85
CA SER A 52 -6.08 2.82 -13.79
C SER A 52 -5.54 2.67 -12.38
N ASP A 53 -6.24 3.22 -11.39
CA ASP A 53 -5.83 3.11 -10.00
C ASP A 53 -5.90 1.66 -9.50
N LEU A 54 -6.97 0.95 -9.85
CA LEU A 54 -7.10 -0.48 -9.54
C LEU A 54 -5.95 -1.29 -10.16
N ASP A 55 -5.60 -0.99 -11.41
CA ASP A 55 -4.49 -1.68 -12.09
C ASP A 55 -3.16 -1.43 -11.39
N MET A 56 -2.91 -0.22 -10.93
CA MET A 56 -1.70 0.11 -10.17
C MET A 56 -1.65 -0.67 -8.86
N MET A 57 -2.77 -0.75 -8.16
CA MET A 57 -2.85 -1.50 -6.91
C MET A 57 -2.56 -2.98 -7.13
N VAL A 58 -3.14 -3.58 -8.16
CA VAL A 58 -2.92 -4.99 -8.49
C VAL A 58 -1.45 -5.24 -8.86
N LYS A 59 -0.89 -4.38 -9.71
CA LYS A 59 0.51 -4.50 -10.12
C LYS A 59 1.46 -4.43 -8.93
N ASP A 60 1.28 -3.43 -8.09
CA ASP A 60 2.13 -3.26 -6.93
C ASP A 60 1.98 -4.41 -5.94
N ALA A 61 0.74 -4.87 -5.72
CA ALA A 61 0.48 -6.00 -4.84
C ALA A 61 1.16 -7.28 -5.32
N LYS A 62 1.15 -7.53 -6.63
CA LYS A 62 1.76 -8.73 -7.21
C LYS A 62 3.28 -8.69 -7.26
N ASN A 63 3.85 -7.51 -7.47
CA ASN A 63 5.27 -7.36 -7.75
C ASN A 63 6.12 -7.03 -6.53
N ARG A 64 5.51 -6.79 -5.38
CA ARG A 64 6.23 -6.40 -4.17
C ARG A 64 5.83 -7.29 -3.00
N PRO A 65 6.78 -7.57 -2.10
CA PRO A 65 6.47 -8.41 -0.93
C PRO A 65 5.42 -7.77 -0.03
N VAL A 66 4.65 -8.61 0.63
CA VAL A 66 3.72 -8.17 1.68
C VAL A 66 4.54 -7.66 2.86
N LEU A 67 4.15 -6.51 3.39
CA LEU A 67 4.75 -5.95 4.58
C LEU A 67 3.93 -6.37 5.81
N SER A 68 4.60 -6.51 6.93
CA SER A 68 3.92 -6.79 8.19
C SER A 68 3.83 -5.52 9.02
N LEU A 69 2.64 -5.17 9.47
CA LEU A 69 2.44 -3.99 10.32
C LEU A 69 3.32 -4.05 11.56
N LYS A 70 3.50 -5.24 12.12
CA LYS A 70 4.36 -5.45 13.29
C LYS A 70 5.81 -5.05 13.03
N GLU A 71 6.29 -5.27 11.82
CA GLU A 71 7.66 -4.92 11.44
C GLU A 71 7.83 -3.44 11.14
N LEU A 72 6.73 -2.75 10.81
CA LEU A 72 6.75 -1.33 10.47
C LEU A 72 6.66 -0.42 11.70
N ASN A 73 6.23 -0.93 12.81
CA ASN A 73 6.07 -0.17 14.06
C ASN A 73 7.26 -0.31 14.98
#